data_a9252a745395dc96d10c3977bb86aed4
#
_entry.id   a9252a745395dc96d10c3977bb86aed4
#
_cell.length_a   1.000
_cell.length_b   1.000
_cell.length_c   1.000
_cell.angle_alpha   90.00
_cell.angle_beta   90.00
_cell.angle_gamma   90.00
#
_symmetry.space_group_name_H-M   'P 1'
#
loop_
_entity.id
_entity.type
_entity.pdbx_description
1 polymer ?
#
loop_
_entity_poly.entity_id
_entity_poly.type
_entity_poly.pdbx_seq_one_letter_code
_entity_poly.pdbx_strand_id
1 'polypeptide(L)'
;MMGMFPVANHPAVILFDSGASHSFINRTFVVKYKISIGATKENFFIQLPGGRLCTKEMVYQVPVNLGGHIFPTTMIILKDQDIDVILGMNWMYQHKAVIDALNRTIRVSLPDSNSQLLIQLPTLRRSMGKICATAVKEIRDIPVVCEFPDVFPEDLPGLPPDRDVQFNIELKPGTAPISRRA
;
A
#
# COMPACT_ATOMS: atom_id res chain seq x y z
N MET A 1 -0.54 6.77 0.30
CA MET A 1 -1.39 7.95 0.66
C MET A 1 -2.76 7.81 0.00
N MET A 2 -3.87 8.30 0.62
CA MET A 2 -5.24 8.07 0.10
C MET A 2 -5.98 9.38 -0.15
N GLY A 3 -6.86 9.37 -1.17
CA GLY A 3 -7.79 10.45 -1.49
C GLY A 3 -9.05 9.92 -2.17
N MET A 4 -10.06 10.78 -2.29
CA MET A 4 -11.28 10.45 -3.03
C MET A 4 -11.26 11.21 -4.36
N PHE A 5 -11.35 10.49 -5.47
CA PHE A 5 -11.31 11.05 -6.82
C PHE A 5 -12.26 10.30 -7.75
N PRO A 6 -12.75 10.95 -8.81
CA PRO A 6 -13.59 10.27 -9.78
C PRO A 6 -12.81 9.24 -10.61
N VAL A 7 -13.33 8.03 -10.68
CA VAL A 7 -12.88 6.94 -11.57
C VAL A 7 -14.05 6.49 -12.41
N ALA A 8 -13.92 6.51 -13.72
CA ALA A 8 -15.04 6.31 -14.66
C ALA A 8 -16.28 7.19 -14.29
N ASN A 9 -16.05 8.45 -13.90
CA ASN A 9 -17.04 9.42 -13.44
C ASN A 9 -17.75 9.05 -12.11
N HIS A 10 -17.25 8.07 -11.36
CA HIS A 10 -17.81 7.69 -10.06
C HIS A 10 -16.80 7.96 -8.94
N PRO A 11 -17.25 8.42 -7.76
CA PRO A 11 -16.36 8.67 -6.64
C PRO A 11 -15.72 7.35 -6.18
N ALA A 12 -14.41 7.35 -6.09
CA ALA A 12 -13.60 6.20 -5.68
C ALA A 12 -12.55 6.60 -4.65
N VAL A 13 -12.29 5.74 -3.70
CA VAL A 13 -11.17 5.87 -2.77
C VAL A 13 -9.93 5.33 -3.47
N ILE A 14 -8.98 6.21 -3.73
CA ILE A 14 -7.72 5.88 -4.40
C ILE A 14 -6.58 5.84 -3.36
N LEU A 15 -5.84 4.75 -3.34
CA LEU A 15 -4.57 4.63 -2.63
C LEU A 15 -3.41 4.82 -3.61
N PHE A 16 -2.55 5.80 -3.35
CA PHE A 16 -1.26 5.92 -4.01
C PHE A 16 -0.23 5.13 -3.20
N ASP A 17 0.26 4.02 -3.78
CA ASP A 17 1.06 3.02 -3.07
C ASP A 17 2.36 2.70 -3.82
N SER A 18 3.48 3.21 -3.31
CA SER A 18 4.82 2.90 -3.83
C SER A 18 5.27 1.47 -3.53
N GLY A 19 4.57 0.74 -2.67
CA GLY A 19 4.81 -0.67 -2.39
C GLY A 19 4.15 -1.62 -3.40
N ALA A 20 3.17 -1.13 -4.16
CA ALA A 20 2.50 -1.92 -5.19
C ALA A 20 3.21 -1.76 -6.54
N SER A 21 3.63 -2.86 -7.16
CA SER A 21 4.29 -2.86 -8.48
C SER A 21 3.34 -2.48 -9.62
N HIS A 22 2.07 -2.82 -9.50
CA HIS A 22 1.02 -2.58 -10.48
C HIS A 22 -0.14 -1.81 -9.88
N SER A 23 -0.99 -1.27 -10.76
CA SER A 23 -2.23 -0.61 -10.35
C SER A 23 -3.38 -1.61 -10.35
N PHE A 24 -4.27 -1.46 -9.37
CA PHE A 24 -5.35 -2.40 -9.11
C PHE A 24 -6.68 -1.68 -8.94
N ILE A 25 -7.78 -2.40 -9.25
CA ILE A 25 -9.14 -1.93 -9.05
C ILE A 25 -9.97 -3.03 -8.39
N ASN A 26 -10.82 -2.65 -7.46
CA ASN A 26 -11.69 -3.58 -6.74
C ASN A 26 -12.78 -4.13 -7.67
N ARG A 27 -12.97 -5.44 -7.67
CA ARG A 27 -14.02 -6.10 -8.44
C ARG A 27 -15.42 -5.57 -8.14
N THR A 28 -15.70 -5.29 -6.88
CA THR A 28 -16.99 -4.74 -6.46
C THR A 28 -17.27 -3.40 -7.12
N PHE A 29 -16.25 -2.53 -7.22
CA PHE A 29 -16.32 -1.25 -7.92
C PHE A 29 -16.57 -1.45 -9.41
N VAL A 30 -15.82 -2.35 -10.06
CA VAL A 30 -15.95 -2.67 -11.49
C VAL A 30 -17.36 -3.14 -11.82
N VAL A 31 -17.91 -4.07 -11.04
CA VAL A 31 -19.26 -4.62 -11.25
C VAL A 31 -20.33 -3.57 -10.99
N LYS A 32 -20.22 -2.82 -9.88
CA LYS A 32 -21.18 -1.78 -9.49
C LYS A 32 -21.36 -0.73 -10.57
N TYR A 33 -20.26 -0.30 -11.18
CA TYR A 33 -20.26 0.77 -12.18
C TYR A 33 -20.16 0.28 -13.62
N LYS A 34 -20.31 -1.03 -13.84
CA LYS A 34 -20.34 -1.68 -15.16
C LYS A 34 -19.14 -1.34 -16.04
N ILE A 35 -17.96 -1.28 -15.43
CA ILE A 35 -16.71 -1.05 -16.16
C ILE A 35 -16.38 -2.33 -16.96
N SER A 36 -16.00 -2.17 -18.23
CA SER A 36 -15.69 -3.30 -19.11
C SER A 36 -14.49 -4.07 -18.64
N ILE A 37 -14.67 -5.38 -18.44
CA ILE A 37 -13.61 -6.31 -18.05
C ILE A 37 -13.01 -6.90 -19.31
N GLY A 38 -11.69 -6.88 -19.40
CA GLY A 38 -10.92 -7.59 -20.40
C GLY A 38 -10.07 -8.69 -19.79
N ALA A 39 -9.54 -9.54 -20.62
CA ALA A 39 -8.60 -10.58 -20.22
C ALA A 39 -7.27 -10.40 -20.98
N THR A 40 -6.16 -10.60 -20.28
CA THR A 40 -4.83 -10.68 -20.87
C THR A 40 -4.46 -12.12 -21.22
N LYS A 41 -3.51 -12.31 -22.12
CA LYS A 41 -2.95 -13.63 -22.43
C LYS A 41 -2.06 -14.16 -21.30
N GLU A 42 -1.46 -13.27 -20.54
CA GLU A 42 -0.53 -13.59 -19.45
C GLU A 42 -1.25 -13.71 -18.12
N ASN A 43 -0.75 -14.60 -17.26
CA ASN A 43 -1.21 -14.70 -15.88
C ASN A 43 -0.45 -13.69 -15.03
N PHE A 44 -1.17 -12.87 -14.26
CA PHE A 44 -0.58 -12.07 -13.21
C PHE A 44 -0.57 -12.86 -11.90
N PHE A 45 0.62 -13.03 -11.34
CA PHE A 45 0.82 -13.63 -10.03
C PHE A 45 1.06 -12.49 -9.03
N ILE A 46 0.10 -12.24 -8.18
CA ILE A 46 0.11 -11.13 -7.22
C ILE A 46 0.34 -11.72 -5.83
N GLN A 47 1.38 -11.25 -5.15
CA GLN A 47 1.61 -11.58 -3.76
C GLN A 47 0.81 -10.60 -2.89
N LEU A 48 -0.11 -11.12 -2.09
CA LEU A 48 -0.94 -10.37 -1.14
C LEU A 48 -0.60 -10.78 0.30
N PRO A 49 -0.91 -9.92 1.29
CA PRO A 49 -0.85 -10.31 2.70
C PRO A 49 -1.83 -11.43 3.00
N GLY A 50 -1.67 -12.59 2.84
CA GLY A 50 -2.63 -13.70 3.03
C GLY A 50 -2.59 -14.74 1.92
N GLY A 51 -1.71 -14.57 0.91
CA GLY A 51 -1.55 -15.59 -0.10
C GLY A 51 -1.16 -15.05 -1.47
N ARG A 52 -1.20 -15.95 -2.45
CA ARG A 52 -0.97 -15.62 -3.85
C ARG A 52 -2.28 -15.63 -4.62
N LEU A 53 -2.49 -14.61 -5.42
CA LEU A 53 -3.59 -14.54 -6.36
C LEU A 53 -3.04 -14.70 -7.79
N CYS A 54 -3.71 -15.53 -8.59
CA CYS A 54 -3.47 -15.61 -10.03
C CYS A 54 -4.71 -15.08 -10.76
N THR A 55 -4.54 -14.09 -11.62
CA THR A 55 -5.64 -13.50 -12.39
C THR A 55 -5.22 -13.14 -13.81
N LYS A 56 -6.18 -13.13 -14.73
CA LYS A 56 -6.06 -12.61 -16.09
C LYS A 56 -6.98 -11.43 -16.33
N GLU A 57 -7.79 -11.08 -15.35
CA GLU A 57 -8.81 -10.05 -15.49
C GLU A 57 -8.21 -8.66 -15.28
N MET A 58 -8.47 -7.79 -16.22
CA MET A 58 -8.03 -6.40 -16.21
C MET A 58 -9.13 -5.47 -16.70
N VAL A 59 -8.98 -4.20 -16.36
CA VAL A 59 -9.70 -3.10 -17.00
C VAL A 59 -8.70 -2.23 -17.74
N TYR A 60 -9.09 -1.76 -18.92
CA TYR A 60 -8.19 -1.01 -19.79
C TYR A 60 -8.64 0.43 -19.92
N GLN A 61 -7.66 1.36 -19.87
CA GLN A 61 -7.86 2.78 -20.14
C GLN A 61 -9.02 3.42 -19.35
N VAL A 62 -9.20 2.99 -18.09
CA VAL A 62 -10.23 3.56 -17.21
C VAL A 62 -9.84 4.99 -16.87
N PRO A 63 -10.73 5.98 -17.10
CA PRO A 63 -10.43 7.38 -16.82
C PRO A 63 -10.38 7.63 -15.31
N VAL A 64 -9.21 7.99 -14.82
CA VAL A 64 -8.99 8.47 -13.44
C VAL A 64 -8.86 9.99 -13.50
N ASN A 65 -9.78 10.71 -12.86
CA ASN A 65 -9.74 12.16 -12.84
C ASN A 65 -9.03 12.65 -11.58
N LEU A 66 -7.91 13.31 -11.76
CA LEU A 66 -7.13 13.90 -10.69
C LEU A 66 -7.03 15.41 -10.95
N GLY A 67 -7.64 16.20 -10.07
CA GLY A 67 -7.59 17.66 -10.17
C GLY A 67 -8.14 18.24 -11.50
N GLY A 68 -9.12 17.59 -12.11
CA GLY A 68 -9.72 17.99 -13.39
C GLY A 68 -9.04 17.41 -14.63
N HIS A 69 -7.92 16.72 -14.48
CA HIS A 69 -7.20 16.07 -15.58
C HIS A 69 -7.45 14.57 -15.58
N ILE A 70 -7.64 13.99 -16.77
CA ILE A 70 -7.93 12.57 -16.96
C ILE A 70 -6.63 11.82 -17.23
N PHE A 71 -6.42 10.76 -16.44
CA PHE A 71 -5.32 9.83 -16.56
C PHE A 71 -5.87 8.44 -16.92
N PRO A 72 -5.87 8.06 -18.22
CA PRO A 72 -6.32 6.73 -18.63
C PRO A 72 -5.43 5.67 -18.02
N THR A 73 -6.01 4.78 -17.22
CA THR A 73 -5.24 3.82 -16.41
C THR A 73 -5.69 2.40 -16.68
N THR A 74 -4.74 1.51 -16.93
CA THR A 74 -4.97 0.07 -17.03
C THR A 74 -4.67 -0.57 -15.68
N MET A 75 -5.62 -1.37 -15.16
CA MET A 75 -5.54 -1.91 -13.80
C MET A 75 -5.93 -3.39 -13.76
N ILE A 76 -5.31 -4.12 -12.87
CA ILE A 76 -5.61 -5.52 -12.58
C ILE A 76 -6.79 -5.56 -11.59
N ILE A 77 -7.71 -6.49 -11.81
CA ILE A 77 -8.87 -6.63 -10.92
C ILE A 77 -8.50 -7.47 -9.71
N LEU A 78 -8.71 -6.89 -8.53
CA LEU A 78 -8.60 -7.59 -7.24
C LEU A 78 -9.98 -7.78 -6.62
N LYS A 79 -10.13 -8.85 -5.83
CA LYS A 79 -11.31 -9.12 -5.02
C LYS A 79 -11.05 -8.73 -3.57
N ASP A 80 -12.11 -8.48 -2.84
CA ASP A 80 -12.13 -8.37 -1.37
C ASP A 80 -11.16 -7.31 -0.81
N GLN A 81 -11.15 -6.13 -1.43
CA GLN A 81 -10.39 -4.98 -0.96
C GLN A 81 -11.32 -3.91 -0.40
N ASP A 82 -10.88 -3.23 0.67
CA ASP A 82 -11.60 -2.07 1.25
C ASP A 82 -11.38 -0.78 0.45
N ILE A 83 -10.45 -0.80 -0.50
CA ILE A 83 -10.04 0.34 -1.32
C ILE A 83 -10.52 0.09 -2.74
N ASP A 84 -11.08 1.13 -3.37
CA ASP A 84 -11.63 1.00 -4.72
C ASP A 84 -10.53 0.89 -5.79
N VAL A 85 -9.47 1.70 -5.66
CA VAL A 85 -8.36 1.75 -6.62
C VAL A 85 -7.02 1.90 -5.89
N ILE A 86 -6.03 1.17 -6.36
CA ILE A 86 -4.62 1.32 -5.96
C ILE A 86 -3.83 1.75 -7.19
N LEU A 87 -3.20 2.91 -7.13
CA LEU A 87 -2.25 3.37 -8.14
C LEU A 87 -0.84 3.00 -7.69
N GLY A 88 -0.25 2.03 -8.38
CA GLY A 88 1.05 1.48 -8.06
C GLY A 88 2.21 2.13 -8.83
N MET A 89 3.39 1.52 -8.72
CA MET A 89 4.62 2.04 -9.30
C MET A 89 4.58 2.15 -10.83
N ASN A 90 3.88 1.26 -11.52
CA ASN A 90 3.70 1.36 -12.97
C ASN A 90 3.05 2.70 -13.37
N TRP A 91 1.98 3.11 -12.67
CA TRP A 91 1.31 4.37 -12.90
C TRP A 91 2.18 5.56 -12.47
N MET A 92 2.81 5.46 -11.30
CA MET A 92 3.70 6.49 -10.78
C MET A 92 4.88 6.77 -11.70
N TYR A 93 5.51 5.72 -12.21
CA TYR A 93 6.61 5.83 -13.16
C TYR A 93 6.16 6.49 -14.47
N GLN A 94 5.02 6.04 -15.03
CA GLN A 94 4.47 6.59 -16.27
C GLN A 94 4.20 8.09 -16.18
N HIS A 95 3.70 8.56 -15.03
CA HIS A 95 3.33 9.96 -14.81
C HIS A 95 4.37 10.76 -14.02
N LYS A 96 5.57 10.20 -13.82
CA LYS A 96 6.68 10.84 -13.06
C LYS A 96 6.18 11.38 -11.71
N ALA A 97 5.39 10.56 -11.01
CA ALA A 97 4.76 10.95 -9.77
C ALA A 97 5.79 11.11 -8.64
N VAL A 98 5.71 12.22 -7.93
CA VAL A 98 6.50 12.49 -6.72
C VAL A 98 5.55 12.61 -5.55
N ILE A 99 5.75 11.76 -4.55
CA ILE A 99 4.97 11.74 -3.33
C ILE A 99 5.69 12.54 -2.26
N ASP A 100 5.06 13.60 -1.78
CA ASP A 100 5.49 14.34 -0.61
C ASP A 100 4.61 13.95 0.59
N ALA A 101 5.15 13.09 1.42
CA ALA A 101 4.44 12.57 2.58
C ALA A 101 4.24 13.65 3.66
N LEU A 102 5.20 14.57 3.78
CA LEU A 102 5.14 15.65 4.79
C LEU A 102 3.99 16.61 4.50
N ASN A 103 3.93 17.10 3.27
CA ASN A 103 2.91 18.05 2.82
C ASN A 103 1.63 17.36 2.33
N ARG A 104 1.61 16.02 2.27
CA ARG A 104 0.50 15.21 1.77
C ARG A 104 0.08 15.62 0.36
N THR A 105 1.06 15.85 -0.48
CA THR A 105 0.85 16.20 -1.89
C THR A 105 1.41 15.13 -2.81
N ILE A 106 0.84 15.06 -4.00
CA ILE A 106 1.36 14.26 -5.09
C ILE A 106 1.52 15.17 -6.29
N ARG A 107 2.71 15.21 -6.86
CA ARG A 107 3.02 15.93 -8.07
C ARG A 107 3.11 14.93 -9.21
N VAL A 108 2.39 15.16 -10.29
CA VAL A 108 2.36 14.29 -11.47
C VAL A 108 2.56 15.11 -12.74
N SER A 109 3.19 14.53 -13.75
CA SER A 109 3.28 15.13 -15.08
C SER A 109 1.97 14.90 -15.83
N LEU A 110 1.46 15.95 -16.47
CA LEU A 110 0.27 15.84 -17.31
C LEU A 110 0.59 15.07 -18.60
N PRO A 111 -0.33 14.20 -19.07
CA PRO A 111 -0.06 13.37 -20.25
C PRO A 111 0.15 14.19 -21.54
N ASP A 112 -0.50 15.34 -21.67
CA ASP A 112 -0.52 16.14 -22.90
C ASP A 112 0.36 17.38 -22.85
N SER A 113 1.09 17.62 -21.77
CA SER A 113 1.92 18.80 -21.60
C SER A 113 3.13 18.54 -20.70
N ASN A 114 4.16 19.38 -20.83
CA ASN A 114 5.31 19.36 -19.92
C ASN A 114 4.97 19.99 -18.53
N SER A 115 3.70 20.27 -18.29
CA SER A 115 3.22 20.87 -17.04
C SER A 115 3.08 19.81 -15.95
N GLN A 116 3.19 20.25 -14.71
CA GLN A 116 3.02 19.42 -13.54
C GLN A 116 1.73 19.80 -12.81
N LEU A 117 0.99 18.80 -12.40
CA LEU A 117 -0.19 18.93 -11.55
C LEU A 117 0.21 18.61 -10.10
N LEU A 118 -0.10 19.54 -9.19
CA LEU A 118 0.03 19.30 -7.75
C LEU A 118 -1.34 18.94 -7.18
N ILE A 119 -1.44 17.75 -6.61
CA ILE A 119 -2.66 17.23 -6.02
C ILE A 119 -2.51 17.29 -4.50
N GLN A 120 -3.32 18.10 -3.84
CA GLN A 120 -3.42 18.12 -2.40
C GLN A 120 -4.34 16.98 -1.94
N LEU A 121 -3.83 16.06 -1.15
CA LEU A 121 -4.63 14.98 -0.58
C LEU A 121 -5.33 15.45 0.69
N PRO A 122 -6.67 15.35 0.75
CA PRO A 122 -7.39 15.68 1.95
C PRO A 122 -6.95 14.76 3.10
N THR A 123 -6.99 15.29 4.32
CA THR A 123 -6.91 14.44 5.49
C THR A 123 -8.20 13.64 5.55
N LEU A 124 -8.23 12.47 4.94
CA LEU A 124 -9.32 11.53 5.17
C LEU A 124 -9.26 11.16 6.65
N ARG A 125 -10.03 11.88 7.47
CA ARG A 125 -10.51 11.32 8.71
C ARG A 125 -11.50 10.23 8.30
N ARG A 126 -10.97 9.08 7.90
CA ARG A 126 -11.76 7.89 8.00
C ARG A 126 -12.13 7.80 9.47
N SER A 127 -13.41 7.80 9.77
CA SER A 127 -13.90 6.97 10.85
C SER A 127 -13.66 5.53 10.40
N MET A 128 -12.40 5.16 10.26
CA MET A 128 -12.00 3.78 10.17
C MET A 128 -12.40 3.24 11.51
N GLY A 129 -13.44 2.40 11.51
CA GLY A 129 -13.63 1.52 12.61
C GLY A 129 -12.24 1.01 12.93
N LYS A 130 -11.72 1.45 14.08
CA LYS A 130 -10.50 0.97 14.73
C LYS A 130 -9.51 0.26 13.79
N ILE A 131 -8.83 1.01 12.90
CA ILE A 131 -7.44 0.67 12.70
C ILE A 131 -6.80 1.11 13.99
N CYS A 132 -6.33 0.15 14.71
CA CYS A 132 -5.55 0.31 15.91
C CYS A 132 -4.48 1.41 15.71
N ALA A 133 -4.78 2.69 16.00
CA ALA A 133 -3.98 3.25 17.05
C ALA A 133 -4.12 2.19 18.12
N THR A 134 -3.11 1.42 18.32
CA THR A 134 -3.00 0.57 19.48
C THR A 134 -3.24 1.53 20.60
N ALA A 135 -4.49 1.59 21.11
CA ALA A 135 -4.65 2.00 22.49
C ALA A 135 -3.62 1.10 23.15
N VAL A 136 -2.60 1.71 23.71
CA VAL A 136 -1.60 0.97 24.48
C VAL A 136 -2.45 0.28 25.52
N LYS A 137 -2.85 -0.96 25.21
CA LYS A 137 -3.52 -1.79 26.18
C LYS A 137 -2.44 -2.00 27.22
N GLU A 138 -2.70 -1.55 28.42
CA GLU A 138 -1.81 -1.90 29.51
C GLU A 138 -1.66 -3.42 29.51
N ILE A 139 -0.47 -3.90 29.86
CA ILE A 139 -0.17 -5.34 29.93
C ILE A 139 -1.27 -6.10 30.66
N ARG A 140 -1.92 -5.44 31.63
CA ARG A 140 -3.05 -5.94 32.44
C ARG A 140 -4.33 -6.23 31.64
N ASP A 141 -4.48 -5.61 30.45
CA ASP A 141 -5.69 -5.73 29.63
C ASP A 141 -5.55 -6.77 28.51
N ILE A 142 -4.37 -7.40 28.39
CA ILE A 142 -4.09 -8.40 27.34
C ILE A 142 -4.28 -9.80 27.94
N PRO A 143 -5.29 -10.58 27.48
CA PRO A 143 -5.48 -11.94 27.92
C PRO A 143 -4.19 -12.77 27.77
N VAL A 144 -3.89 -13.62 28.74
CA VAL A 144 -2.67 -14.42 28.87
C VAL A 144 -1.46 -13.60 29.33
N VAL A 145 -1.17 -12.45 28.71
CA VAL A 145 -0.01 -11.60 29.07
C VAL A 145 -0.16 -11.02 30.47
N CYS A 146 -1.38 -10.68 30.87
CA CYS A 146 -1.70 -10.17 32.22
C CYS A 146 -1.40 -11.17 33.35
N GLU A 147 -1.30 -12.47 33.03
CA GLU A 147 -0.99 -13.53 34.01
C GLU A 147 0.54 -13.64 34.28
N PHE A 148 1.36 -13.04 33.42
CA PHE A 148 2.83 -13.11 33.48
C PHE A 148 3.48 -11.71 33.44
N PRO A 149 3.20 -10.81 34.37
CA PRO A 149 3.72 -9.44 34.37
C PRO A 149 5.24 -9.36 34.55
N ASP A 150 5.82 -10.38 35.17
CA ASP A 150 7.26 -10.53 35.41
C ASP A 150 8.06 -10.79 34.14
N VAL A 151 7.42 -11.31 33.10
CA VAL A 151 8.05 -11.57 31.79
C VAL A 151 8.12 -10.33 30.91
N PHE A 152 7.33 -9.28 31.26
CA PHE A 152 7.23 -8.03 30.50
C PHE A 152 7.57 -6.81 31.37
N PRO A 153 8.83 -6.69 31.86
CA PRO A 153 9.25 -5.53 32.63
C PRO A 153 9.25 -4.27 31.77
N GLU A 154 8.95 -3.10 32.37
CA GLU A 154 8.97 -1.81 31.69
C GLU A 154 10.38 -1.45 31.19
N ASP A 155 11.42 -1.85 31.94
CA ASP A 155 12.82 -1.70 31.55
C ASP A 155 13.51 -3.07 31.49
N LEU A 156 14.27 -3.29 30.42
CA LEU A 156 15.08 -4.52 30.30
C LEU A 156 16.31 -4.41 31.21
N PRO A 157 16.50 -5.34 32.14
CA PRO A 157 17.60 -5.28 33.13
C PRO A 157 19.00 -5.47 32.56
N GLY A 158 19.15 -5.57 31.23
CA GLY A 158 20.43 -5.75 30.55
C GLY A 158 20.31 -6.47 29.23
N LEU A 159 21.47 -6.93 28.72
CA LEU A 159 21.53 -7.77 27.53
C LEU A 159 20.84 -9.12 27.80
N PRO A 160 20.24 -9.73 26.75
CA PRO A 160 19.67 -11.07 26.87
C PRO A 160 20.70 -12.05 27.42
N PRO A 161 20.30 -13.02 28.26
CA PRO A 161 21.22 -14.05 28.77
C PRO A 161 21.83 -14.84 27.61
N ASP A 162 23.10 -15.25 27.80
CA ASP A 162 23.75 -16.13 26.83
C ASP A 162 22.92 -17.40 26.64
N ARG A 163 22.64 -17.71 25.39
CA ARG A 163 21.90 -18.90 24.99
C ARG A 163 22.86 -19.95 24.46
N ASP A 164 22.61 -21.22 24.75
CA ASP A 164 23.39 -22.37 24.25
C ASP A 164 23.41 -22.47 22.73
N VAL A 165 22.49 -21.79 22.05
CA VAL A 165 22.45 -21.70 20.59
C VAL A 165 22.89 -20.30 20.17
N GLN A 166 24.13 -20.18 19.72
CA GLN A 166 24.63 -18.96 19.08
C GLN A 166 24.28 -18.97 17.60
N PHE A 167 23.62 -17.93 17.17
CA PHE A 167 23.29 -17.73 15.76
C PHE A 167 24.49 -17.08 15.06
N ASN A 168 25.31 -17.88 14.41
CA ASN A 168 26.45 -17.40 13.65
C ASN A 168 26.13 -17.37 12.16
N ILE A 169 26.30 -16.20 11.54
CA ILE A 169 26.24 -16.06 10.09
C ILE A 169 27.68 -16.11 9.57
N GLU A 170 28.05 -17.22 8.94
CA GLU A 170 29.35 -17.35 8.30
C GLU A 170 29.40 -16.44 7.06
N LEU A 171 30.27 -15.44 7.12
CA LEU A 171 30.56 -14.59 5.96
C LEU A 171 31.63 -15.24 5.09
N LYS A 172 31.47 -15.14 3.78
CA LYS A 172 32.55 -15.56 2.86
C LYS A 172 33.82 -14.75 3.17
N PRO A 173 35.01 -15.39 3.14
CA PRO A 173 36.26 -14.69 3.37
C PRO A 173 36.40 -13.46 2.48
N GLY A 174 36.70 -12.30 3.08
CA GLY A 174 36.86 -11.03 2.37
C GLY A 174 35.55 -10.17 2.24
N THR A 175 34.41 -10.62 2.77
CA THR A 175 33.21 -9.80 2.84
C THR A 175 33.13 -9.04 4.16
N ALA A 176 32.96 -7.72 4.08
CA ALA A 176 32.64 -6.90 5.24
C ALA A 176 31.14 -6.79 5.45
N PRO A 177 30.62 -6.71 6.69
CA PRO A 177 29.21 -6.49 6.95
C PRO A 177 28.77 -5.16 6.34
N ILE A 178 27.71 -5.17 5.53
CA ILE A 178 27.15 -3.96 4.97
C ILE A 178 26.13 -3.43 5.98
N SER A 179 26.51 -2.40 6.73
CA SER A 179 25.60 -1.62 7.55
C SER A 179 25.09 -0.43 6.74
N ARG A 180 23.89 -0.49 6.22
CA ARG A 180 23.18 0.72 5.75
C ARG A 180 22.25 1.16 6.86
N ARG A 181 22.43 2.40 7.31
CA ARG A 181 21.40 3.05 8.12
C ARG A 181 20.12 3.20 7.27
N ALA A 182 19.00 2.79 7.85
CA ALA A 182 17.68 3.06 7.30
C ALA A 182 17.41 4.55 7.24
#